data_9122ed6399b489640ee4dc77d8bb69c4
#
_entry.id   9122ed6399b489640ee4dc77d8bb69c4
#
_cell.length_a   1.000
_cell.length_b   1.000
_cell.length_c   1.000
_cell.angle_alpha   90.00
_cell.angle_beta   90.00
_cell.angle_gamma   90.00
#
_symmetry.space_group_name_H-M   'P 1'
#
loop_
_entity.id
_entity.type
_entity.pdbx_description
1 polymer ?
#
loop_
_entity_poly.entity_id
_entity_poly.type
_entity_poly.pdbx_seq_one_letter_code
_entity_poly.pdbx_strand_id
1 'polypeptide(L)'
;VGRISPREVVQLKVALSAIEPIKAVCEQSDEPVLQRIGEQLNCCTIIRDRIEHEINPDAPNLVNRGGIIRKGVNDELDELREISYSGKDYLLHVQQRESEKTGIPSLKIGYNNVFGYYIEVRNTHKDKVPSDWIRKQTLVSAERYITQELKEYEEKILGAEEKILSLETQLFNDLILALTEYIPAIQLDSNLIARLDCLLSFVKSAVENRYIRPEVNDSLVIDIKEGRHPVIEKQLPPGEPYISNSVELDNDKQQIMMITGPNMAGKSALLRQTALIVLMAQIGSFVPSEAAKI
;
A
#
# COMPACT_ATOMS: atom_id res chain seq x y z
N VAL A 1 -11.04 -10.71 -6.21
CA VAL A 1 -11.33 -9.59 -7.11
C VAL A 1 -12.58 -8.89 -6.57
N GLY A 2 -12.58 -7.57 -6.43
CA GLY A 2 -13.73 -6.79 -5.94
C GLY A 2 -13.63 -6.24 -4.51
N ARG A 3 -12.47 -6.34 -3.85
CA ARG A 3 -12.23 -5.73 -2.52
C ARG A 3 -11.04 -4.77 -2.49
N ILE A 4 -10.42 -4.48 -3.64
CA ILE A 4 -9.30 -3.54 -3.72
C ILE A 4 -9.83 -2.11 -3.66
N SER A 5 -9.23 -1.27 -2.84
CA SER A 5 -9.56 0.14 -2.74
C SER A 5 -8.83 0.97 -3.81
N PRO A 6 -9.34 2.17 -4.18
CA PRO A 6 -8.64 3.06 -5.11
C PRO A 6 -7.22 3.41 -4.65
N ARG A 7 -7.01 3.58 -3.35
CA ARG A 7 -5.69 3.89 -2.79
C ARG A 7 -4.71 2.72 -2.91
N GLU A 8 -5.18 1.47 -2.77
CA GLU A 8 -4.34 0.28 -3.00
C GLU A 8 -3.94 0.15 -4.47
N VAL A 9 -4.81 0.55 -5.41
CA VAL A 9 -4.46 0.61 -6.84
C VAL A 9 -3.35 1.64 -7.09
N VAL A 10 -3.39 2.80 -6.44
CA VAL A 10 -2.29 3.78 -6.50
C VAL A 10 -0.99 3.21 -5.93
N GLN A 11 -1.07 2.47 -4.82
CA GLN A 11 0.11 1.79 -4.24
C GLN A 11 0.66 0.72 -5.17
N LEU A 12 -0.20 -0.04 -5.84
CA LEU A 12 0.23 -1.01 -6.85
C LEU A 12 0.98 -0.33 -7.99
N LYS A 13 0.51 0.80 -8.49
CA LYS A 13 1.21 1.58 -9.52
C LYS A 13 2.61 1.97 -9.07
N VAL A 14 2.78 2.41 -7.82
CA VAL A 14 4.10 2.74 -7.25
C VAL A 14 5.01 1.52 -7.21
N ALA A 15 4.48 0.38 -6.78
CA ALA A 15 5.23 -0.89 -6.76
C ALA A 15 5.66 -1.32 -8.16
N LEU A 16 4.77 -1.26 -9.16
CA LEU A 16 5.09 -1.58 -10.55
C LEU A 16 6.17 -0.64 -11.13
N SER A 17 6.14 0.63 -10.77
CA SER A 17 7.17 1.60 -11.20
C SER A 17 8.56 1.28 -10.63
N ALA A 18 8.62 0.63 -9.46
CA ALA A 18 9.88 0.24 -8.84
C ALA A 18 10.53 -1.00 -9.51
N ILE A 19 9.77 -1.77 -10.31
CA ILE A 19 10.30 -2.96 -11.00
C ILE A 19 11.29 -2.59 -12.08
N GLU A 20 11.05 -1.51 -12.82
CA GLU A 20 11.86 -1.10 -13.97
C GLU A 20 13.35 -0.89 -13.63
N PRO A 21 13.75 -0.12 -12.60
CA PRO A 21 15.14 0.00 -12.20
C PRO A 21 15.75 -1.30 -11.69
N ILE A 22 14.97 -2.15 -10.99
CA ILE A 22 15.44 -3.46 -10.53
C ILE A 22 15.74 -4.37 -11.72
N LYS A 23 14.84 -4.43 -12.70
CA LYS A 23 14.99 -5.17 -13.94
C LYS A 23 16.27 -4.75 -14.67
N ALA A 24 16.49 -3.44 -14.85
CA ALA A 24 17.66 -2.92 -15.53
C ALA A 24 18.97 -3.33 -14.84
N VAL A 25 19.04 -3.28 -13.52
CA VAL A 25 20.22 -3.71 -12.77
C VAL A 25 20.45 -5.22 -12.90
N CYS A 26 19.40 -6.02 -12.87
CA CYS A 26 19.50 -7.47 -13.03
C CYS A 26 19.99 -7.86 -14.44
N GLU A 27 19.46 -7.22 -15.49
CA GLU A 27 19.85 -7.47 -16.88
C GLU A 27 21.30 -7.07 -17.20
N GLN A 28 21.83 -6.04 -16.52
CA GLN A 28 23.20 -5.56 -16.67
C GLN A 28 24.23 -6.37 -15.86
N SER A 29 23.77 -7.30 -15.04
CA SER A 29 24.67 -8.14 -14.22
C SER A 29 25.41 -9.16 -15.06
N ASP A 30 26.64 -9.48 -14.71
CA ASP A 30 27.41 -10.58 -15.30
C ASP A 30 26.96 -11.97 -14.78
N GLU A 31 26.11 -12.02 -13.76
CA GLU A 31 25.62 -13.25 -13.14
C GLU A 31 24.40 -13.81 -13.88
N PRO A 32 24.47 -15.01 -14.48
CA PRO A 32 23.39 -15.58 -15.30
C PRO A 32 22.06 -15.72 -14.53
N VAL A 33 22.10 -15.92 -13.22
CA VAL A 33 20.89 -16.06 -12.39
C VAL A 33 20.16 -14.72 -12.28
N LEU A 34 20.92 -13.63 -12.11
CA LEU A 34 20.35 -12.28 -12.05
C LEU A 34 19.81 -11.85 -13.41
N GLN A 35 20.56 -12.11 -14.50
CA GLN A 35 20.07 -11.85 -15.87
C GLN A 35 18.73 -12.53 -16.13
N ARG A 36 18.61 -13.83 -15.78
CA ARG A 36 17.36 -14.58 -15.92
C ARG A 36 16.21 -14.00 -15.10
N ILE A 37 16.49 -13.51 -13.90
CA ILE A 37 15.48 -12.81 -13.09
C ILE A 37 15.06 -11.51 -13.80
N GLY A 38 16.00 -10.73 -14.30
CA GLY A 38 15.73 -9.52 -15.07
C GLY A 38 14.85 -9.78 -16.30
N GLU A 39 15.18 -10.81 -17.09
CA GLU A 39 14.38 -11.21 -18.24
C GLU A 39 12.93 -11.59 -17.89
N GLN A 40 12.70 -12.20 -16.74
CA GLN A 40 11.38 -12.63 -16.27
C GLN A 40 10.55 -11.53 -15.64
N LEU A 41 11.18 -10.46 -15.11
CA LEU A 41 10.47 -9.32 -14.52
C LEU A 41 9.67 -8.57 -15.59
N ASN A 42 8.40 -8.33 -15.30
CA ASN A 42 7.46 -7.62 -16.17
C ASN A 42 7.06 -6.27 -15.55
N CYS A 43 7.45 -5.18 -16.15
CA CYS A 43 7.11 -3.84 -15.66
C CYS A 43 5.62 -3.50 -15.77
N CYS A 44 4.81 -4.35 -16.39
CA CYS A 44 3.36 -4.15 -16.58
C CYS A 44 3.02 -2.71 -17.01
N THR A 45 3.79 -2.14 -17.96
CA THR A 45 3.78 -0.71 -18.31
C THR A 45 2.40 -0.23 -18.74
N ILE A 46 1.68 -1.01 -19.54
CA ILE A 46 0.35 -0.63 -20.05
C ILE A 46 -0.63 -0.39 -18.90
N ILE A 47 -0.73 -1.33 -17.96
CA ILE A 47 -1.67 -1.19 -16.84
C ILE A 47 -1.18 -0.17 -15.82
N ARG A 48 0.15 -0.06 -15.60
CA ARG A 48 0.77 0.97 -14.77
C ARG A 48 0.41 2.37 -15.28
N ASP A 49 0.62 2.61 -16.57
CA ASP A 49 0.39 3.91 -17.21
C ASP A 49 -1.11 4.23 -17.27
N ARG A 50 -1.96 3.21 -17.44
CA ARG A 50 -3.41 3.35 -17.35
C ARG A 50 -3.85 3.78 -15.94
N ILE A 51 -3.31 3.15 -14.88
CA ILE A 51 -3.59 3.57 -13.50
C ILE A 51 -3.12 5.02 -13.27
N GLU A 52 -1.93 5.38 -13.75
CA GLU A 52 -1.40 6.75 -13.65
C GLU A 52 -2.31 7.77 -14.31
N HIS A 53 -2.86 7.45 -15.48
CA HIS A 53 -3.73 8.33 -16.24
C HIS A 53 -5.12 8.45 -15.62
N GLU A 54 -5.72 7.32 -15.20
CA GLU A 54 -7.13 7.28 -14.82
C GLU A 54 -7.38 7.60 -13.34
N ILE A 55 -6.49 7.19 -12.42
CA ILE A 55 -6.72 7.29 -10.97
C ILE A 55 -6.12 8.56 -10.38
N ASN A 56 -6.89 9.23 -9.54
CA ASN A 56 -6.42 10.36 -8.76
C ASN A 56 -5.35 9.92 -7.76
N PRO A 57 -4.16 10.56 -7.70
CA PRO A 57 -3.12 10.23 -6.72
C PRO A 57 -3.59 10.30 -5.27
N ASP A 58 -4.54 11.21 -4.99
CA ASP A 58 -5.13 11.41 -3.67
C ASP A 58 -6.47 10.67 -3.50
N ALA A 59 -6.68 9.60 -4.29
CA ALA A 59 -7.91 8.84 -4.25
C ALA A 59 -8.26 8.34 -2.84
N PRO A 60 -9.53 8.38 -2.45
CA PRO A 60 -9.98 7.93 -1.13
C PRO A 60 -9.90 6.40 -1.02
N ASN A 61 -9.94 5.88 0.22
CA ASN A 61 -10.00 4.42 0.45
C ASN A 61 -11.35 3.81 0.02
N LEU A 62 -12.42 4.59 0.07
CA LEU A 62 -13.78 4.10 -0.21
C LEU A 62 -14.30 4.69 -1.52
N VAL A 63 -14.78 3.82 -2.40
CA VAL A 63 -15.32 4.19 -3.72
C VAL A 63 -16.51 5.17 -3.59
N ASN A 64 -17.35 4.99 -2.58
CA ASN A 64 -18.54 5.81 -2.36
C ASN A 64 -18.25 7.26 -1.90
N ARG A 65 -17.01 7.65 -1.71
CA ARG A 65 -16.63 9.04 -1.43
C ARG A 65 -16.46 9.90 -2.67
N GLY A 66 -16.38 9.28 -3.85
CA GLY A 66 -16.09 9.98 -5.09
C GLY A 66 -14.65 10.53 -5.16
N GLY A 67 -14.33 11.20 -6.25
CA GLY A 67 -12.98 11.79 -6.46
C GLY A 67 -11.91 10.77 -6.83
N ILE A 68 -12.29 9.60 -7.37
CA ILE A 68 -11.40 8.50 -7.72
C ILE A 68 -10.72 8.73 -9.06
N ILE A 69 -11.49 9.17 -10.05
CA ILE A 69 -11.06 9.31 -11.44
C ILE A 69 -10.48 10.70 -11.67
N ARG A 70 -9.39 10.80 -12.39
CA ARG A 70 -8.78 12.09 -12.77
C ARG A 70 -9.68 12.87 -13.72
N LYS A 71 -9.54 14.20 -13.71
CA LYS A 71 -10.14 15.08 -14.72
C LYS A 71 -9.47 14.78 -16.09
N GLY A 72 -10.30 14.80 -17.15
CA GLY A 72 -9.85 14.53 -18.52
C GLY A 72 -9.87 13.05 -18.93
N VAL A 73 -10.33 12.15 -18.07
CA VAL A 73 -10.48 10.71 -18.36
C VAL A 73 -11.81 10.42 -19.07
N ASN A 74 -12.86 11.13 -18.69
CA ASN A 74 -14.19 10.95 -19.25
C ASN A 74 -14.92 12.29 -19.30
N ASP A 75 -15.34 12.68 -20.51
CA ASP A 75 -15.96 13.99 -20.77
C ASP A 75 -17.30 14.14 -20.04
N GLU A 76 -18.13 13.07 -20.00
CA GLU A 76 -19.41 13.09 -19.31
C GLU A 76 -19.24 13.30 -17.79
N LEU A 77 -18.23 12.66 -17.21
CA LEU A 77 -17.90 12.83 -15.80
C LEU A 77 -17.47 14.28 -15.50
N ASP A 78 -16.67 14.85 -16.37
CA ASP A 78 -16.20 16.22 -16.20
C ASP A 78 -17.33 17.26 -16.37
N GLU A 79 -18.24 17.06 -17.32
CA GLU A 79 -19.46 17.87 -17.46
C GLU A 79 -20.35 17.79 -16.21
N LEU A 80 -20.57 16.59 -15.66
CA LEU A 80 -21.35 16.41 -14.43
C LEU A 80 -20.71 17.11 -13.24
N ARG A 81 -19.38 17.07 -13.13
CA ARG A 81 -18.62 17.77 -12.08
C ARG A 81 -18.79 19.30 -12.22
N GLU A 82 -18.76 19.84 -13.43
CA GLU A 82 -18.98 21.26 -13.67
C GLU A 82 -20.41 21.68 -13.27
N ILE A 83 -21.41 20.86 -13.58
CA ILE A 83 -22.80 21.10 -13.15
C ILE A 83 -22.90 21.10 -11.62
N SER A 84 -22.30 20.12 -10.94
CA SER A 84 -22.31 20.05 -9.47
C SER A 84 -21.59 21.24 -8.83
N TYR A 85 -20.46 21.67 -9.40
CA TYR A 85 -19.68 22.80 -8.90
C TYR A 85 -20.41 24.14 -9.13
N SER A 86 -20.90 24.38 -10.37
CA SER A 86 -21.65 25.59 -10.70
C SER A 86 -22.95 25.71 -9.89
N GLY A 87 -23.56 24.57 -9.56
CA GLY A 87 -24.74 24.53 -8.70
C GLY A 87 -24.44 25.03 -7.27
N LYS A 88 -23.28 24.77 -6.70
CA LYS A 88 -22.88 25.30 -5.39
C LYS A 88 -22.63 26.81 -5.43
N ASP A 89 -21.99 27.29 -6.46
CA ASP A 89 -21.79 28.74 -6.66
C ASP A 89 -23.13 29.46 -6.85
N TYR A 90 -24.06 28.86 -7.59
CA TYR A 90 -25.38 29.40 -7.74
C TYR A 90 -26.14 29.54 -6.42
N LEU A 91 -26.05 28.57 -5.51
CA LEU A 91 -26.64 28.68 -4.17
C LEU A 91 -26.11 29.86 -3.37
N LEU A 92 -24.82 30.16 -3.52
CA LEU A 92 -24.23 31.38 -2.90
C LEU A 92 -24.79 32.65 -3.52
N HIS A 93 -24.96 32.70 -4.85
CA HIS A 93 -25.61 33.83 -5.53
C HIS A 93 -27.06 33.98 -5.09
N VAL A 94 -27.83 32.89 -4.97
CA VAL A 94 -29.19 32.91 -4.44
C VAL A 94 -29.22 33.45 -3.02
N GLN A 95 -28.32 33.00 -2.16
CA GLN A 95 -28.23 33.50 -0.80
C GLN A 95 -27.98 35.00 -0.75
N GLN A 96 -27.05 35.50 -1.53
CA GLN A 96 -26.74 36.93 -1.58
C GLN A 96 -27.93 37.72 -2.13
N ARG A 97 -28.50 37.32 -3.26
CA ARG A 97 -29.67 37.95 -3.90
C ARG A 97 -30.86 38.03 -2.94
N GLU A 98 -31.22 36.93 -2.29
CA GLU A 98 -32.35 36.88 -1.37
C GLU A 98 -32.06 37.68 -0.08
N SER A 99 -30.83 37.74 0.37
CA SER A 99 -30.39 38.59 1.49
C SER A 99 -30.59 40.10 1.17
N GLU A 100 -30.20 40.51 -0.03
CA GLU A 100 -30.36 41.88 -0.52
C GLU A 100 -31.87 42.25 -0.72
N LYS A 101 -32.62 41.34 -1.36
CA LYS A 101 -34.06 41.54 -1.66
C LYS A 101 -34.90 41.65 -0.37
N THR A 102 -34.61 40.82 0.63
CA THR A 102 -35.40 40.79 1.88
C THR A 102 -34.86 41.73 2.95
N GLY A 103 -33.64 42.23 2.80
CA GLY A 103 -32.94 43.01 3.83
C GLY A 103 -32.65 42.18 5.08
N ILE A 104 -32.41 40.88 4.94
CA ILE A 104 -32.03 39.93 6.03
C ILE A 104 -30.56 39.59 5.92
N PRO A 105 -29.64 40.27 6.63
CA PRO A 105 -28.19 40.06 6.47
C PRO A 105 -27.71 38.74 7.05
N SER A 106 -28.52 38.09 7.88
CA SER A 106 -28.16 36.81 8.54
C SER A 106 -28.75 35.58 7.83
N LEU A 107 -29.29 35.75 6.61
CA LEU A 107 -29.83 34.68 5.80
C LEU A 107 -28.71 33.68 5.45
N LYS A 108 -28.96 32.39 5.61
CA LYS A 108 -28.06 31.32 5.22
C LYS A 108 -28.81 30.25 4.44
N ILE A 109 -28.18 29.73 3.38
CA ILE A 109 -28.64 28.51 2.74
C ILE A 109 -27.88 27.32 3.35
N GLY A 110 -28.62 26.29 3.76
CA GLY A 110 -28.09 25.05 4.32
C GLY A 110 -28.78 23.85 3.68
N TYR A 111 -28.26 22.65 3.94
CA TYR A 111 -28.80 21.39 3.49
C TYR A 111 -29.22 20.51 4.66
N ASN A 112 -30.32 19.80 4.51
CA ASN A 112 -30.84 18.84 5.48
C ASN A 112 -31.31 17.56 4.74
N ASN A 113 -30.93 16.40 5.22
CA ASN A 113 -31.23 15.11 4.59
C ASN A 113 -32.74 14.78 4.51
N VAL A 114 -33.60 15.49 5.28
CA VAL A 114 -35.04 15.20 5.33
C VAL A 114 -35.84 16.04 4.32
N PHE A 115 -35.46 17.30 4.10
CA PHE A 115 -36.21 18.23 3.25
C PHE A 115 -35.33 19.07 2.30
N GLY A 116 -34.06 18.73 2.14
CA GLY A 116 -33.16 19.28 1.14
C GLY A 116 -32.56 20.63 1.48
N TYR A 117 -32.27 21.44 0.46
CA TYR A 117 -31.78 22.79 0.62
C TYR A 117 -32.83 23.70 1.21
N TYR A 118 -32.43 24.52 2.20
CA TYR A 118 -33.32 25.46 2.89
C TYR A 118 -32.63 26.79 3.13
N ILE A 119 -33.48 27.84 3.26
CA ILE A 119 -33.07 29.15 3.72
C ILE A 119 -33.37 29.24 5.21
N GLU A 120 -32.34 29.51 6.02
CA GLU A 120 -32.46 29.72 7.47
C GLU A 120 -32.53 31.23 7.78
N VAL A 121 -33.59 31.63 8.47
CA VAL A 121 -33.86 33.01 8.90
C VAL A 121 -34.00 33.04 10.40
N ARG A 122 -33.23 33.92 11.08
CA ARG A 122 -33.34 34.11 12.54
C ARG A 122 -34.71 34.69 12.88
N ASN A 123 -35.25 34.32 14.03
CA ASN A 123 -36.56 34.78 14.51
C ASN A 123 -36.70 36.31 14.58
N THR A 124 -35.57 37.05 14.74
CA THR A 124 -35.54 38.54 14.72
C THR A 124 -35.90 39.13 13.37
N HIS A 125 -35.94 38.36 12.29
CA HIS A 125 -36.24 38.85 10.94
C HIS A 125 -37.40 38.09 10.27
N LYS A 126 -38.17 37.30 11.02
CA LYS A 126 -39.26 36.49 10.48
C LYS A 126 -40.35 37.34 9.76
N ASP A 127 -40.54 38.59 10.21
CA ASP A 127 -41.55 39.48 9.61
C ASP A 127 -41.13 40.02 8.22
N LYS A 128 -39.88 39.80 7.82
CA LYS A 128 -39.33 40.20 6.51
C LYS A 128 -39.35 39.05 5.50
N VAL A 129 -39.83 37.86 5.89
CA VAL A 129 -39.86 36.68 5.02
C VAL A 129 -40.94 36.84 3.97
N PRO A 130 -40.63 36.66 2.68
CA PRO A 130 -41.61 36.69 1.61
C PRO A 130 -42.71 35.64 1.79
N SER A 131 -43.94 35.96 1.35
CA SER A 131 -45.09 35.06 1.49
C SER A 131 -45.06 33.83 0.59
N ASP A 132 -44.21 33.84 -0.44
CA ASP A 132 -43.99 32.74 -1.37
C ASP A 132 -43.00 31.68 -0.84
N TRP A 133 -42.34 31.97 0.29
CA TRP A 133 -41.47 30.99 0.94
C TRP A 133 -42.27 30.02 1.80
N ILE A 134 -42.06 28.72 1.59
CA ILE A 134 -42.74 27.65 2.34
C ILE A 134 -41.97 27.29 3.57
N ARG A 135 -42.53 27.56 4.75
CA ARG A 135 -41.91 27.17 6.04
C ARG A 135 -41.93 25.63 6.22
N LYS A 136 -40.79 25.04 6.48
CA LYS A 136 -40.61 23.60 6.71
C LYS A 136 -40.28 23.23 8.16
N GLN A 137 -39.54 24.07 8.86
CA GLN A 137 -39.14 23.79 10.23
C GLN A 137 -39.02 25.07 11.06
N THR A 138 -39.51 25.01 12.28
CA THR A 138 -39.31 26.04 13.29
C THR A 138 -38.32 25.56 14.33
N LEU A 139 -37.26 26.32 14.56
CA LEU A 139 -36.24 26.10 15.57
C LEU A 139 -36.40 27.13 16.70
N VAL A 140 -35.65 26.92 17.82
CA VAL A 140 -35.68 27.85 18.97
C VAL A 140 -35.28 29.28 18.58
N SER A 141 -34.30 29.44 17.69
CA SER A 141 -33.71 30.73 17.31
C SER A 141 -33.89 31.12 15.84
N ALA A 142 -34.46 30.24 14.98
CA ALA A 142 -34.58 30.44 13.56
C ALA A 142 -35.76 29.66 12.98
N GLU A 143 -36.19 30.04 11.78
CA GLU A 143 -37.10 29.26 10.96
C GLU A 143 -36.43 28.87 9.63
N ARG A 144 -36.85 27.74 9.06
CA ARG A 144 -36.30 27.18 7.81
C ARG A 144 -37.38 27.16 6.74
N TYR A 145 -37.04 27.71 5.61
CA TYR A 145 -37.91 27.87 4.46
C TYR A 145 -37.34 27.20 3.22
N ILE A 146 -38.22 26.80 2.33
CA ILE A 146 -37.87 26.37 0.97
C ILE A 146 -38.53 27.23 -0.06
N THR A 147 -37.89 27.36 -1.22
CA THR A 147 -38.47 28.00 -2.40
C THR A 147 -38.56 26.98 -3.55
N GLN A 148 -39.41 27.25 -4.53
CA GLN A 148 -39.54 26.42 -5.73
C GLN A 148 -38.20 26.35 -6.47
N GLU A 149 -37.51 27.48 -6.57
CA GLU A 149 -36.18 27.58 -7.20
C GLU A 149 -35.13 26.70 -6.52
N LEU A 150 -35.08 26.67 -5.18
CA LEU A 150 -34.17 25.78 -4.44
C LEU A 150 -34.46 24.30 -4.69
N LYS A 151 -35.73 23.93 -4.84
CA LYS A 151 -36.12 22.56 -5.16
C LYS A 151 -35.64 22.12 -6.56
N GLU A 152 -35.85 22.93 -7.55
CA GLU A 152 -35.42 22.62 -8.93
C GLU A 152 -33.91 22.51 -9.04
N TYR A 153 -33.20 23.34 -8.30
CA TYR A 153 -31.73 23.28 -8.22
C TYR A 153 -31.25 22.05 -7.46
N GLU A 154 -31.91 21.69 -6.37
CA GLU A 154 -31.60 20.48 -5.61
C GLU A 154 -31.69 19.25 -6.50
N GLU A 155 -32.76 19.09 -7.26
CA GLU A 155 -32.94 17.96 -8.17
C GLU A 155 -31.79 17.87 -9.21
N LYS A 156 -31.30 19.01 -9.70
CA LYS A 156 -30.17 19.05 -10.64
C LYS A 156 -28.84 18.67 -9.96
N ILE A 157 -28.56 19.21 -8.78
CA ILE A 157 -27.30 18.96 -8.07
C ILE A 157 -27.23 17.51 -7.57
N LEU A 158 -28.26 17.02 -6.90
CA LEU A 158 -28.31 15.65 -6.38
C LEU A 158 -28.28 14.63 -7.51
N GLY A 159 -29.01 14.87 -8.59
CA GLY A 159 -28.97 14.01 -9.77
C GLY A 159 -27.59 13.99 -10.44
N ALA A 160 -26.84 15.08 -10.44
CA ALA A 160 -25.46 15.10 -10.92
C ALA A 160 -24.51 14.34 -9.97
N GLU A 161 -24.63 14.53 -8.66
CA GLU A 161 -23.77 13.86 -7.67
C GLU A 161 -23.97 12.33 -7.67
N GLU A 162 -25.20 11.84 -7.80
CA GLU A 162 -25.49 10.41 -7.93
C GLU A 162 -24.90 9.82 -9.23
N LYS A 163 -25.04 10.55 -10.35
CA LYS A 163 -24.46 10.12 -11.62
C LYS A 163 -22.93 10.13 -11.59
N ILE A 164 -22.31 11.13 -10.99
CA ILE A 164 -20.86 11.19 -10.80
C ILE A 164 -20.38 9.94 -10.07
N LEU A 165 -21.01 9.61 -8.93
CA LEU A 165 -20.60 8.45 -8.12
C LEU A 165 -20.81 7.14 -8.87
N SER A 166 -21.91 7.00 -9.61
CA SER A 166 -22.18 5.82 -10.44
C SER A 166 -21.13 5.65 -11.54
N LEU A 167 -20.84 6.73 -12.27
CA LEU A 167 -19.88 6.71 -13.38
C LEU A 167 -18.44 6.48 -12.90
N GLU A 168 -18.02 7.13 -11.81
CA GLU A 168 -16.71 6.86 -11.19
C GLU A 168 -16.58 5.40 -10.73
N THR A 169 -17.65 4.84 -10.16
CA THR A 169 -17.67 3.44 -9.74
C THR A 169 -17.54 2.50 -10.95
N GLN A 170 -18.24 2.80 -12.04
CA GLN A 170 -18.14 2.02 -13.27
C GLN A 170 -16.74 2.07 -13.85
N LEU A 171 -16.17 3.26 -14.06
CA LEU A 171 -14.81 3.44 -14.61
C LEU A 171 -13.75 2.74 -13.74
N PHE A 172 -13.88 2.83 -12.42
CA PHE A 172 -13.01 2.12 -11.50
C PHE A 172 -13.13 0.60 -11.64
N ASN A 173 -14.34 0.06 -11.74
CA ASN A 173 -14.55 -1.38 -11.92
C ASN A 173 -14.00 -1.87 -13.27
N ASP A 174 -14.11 -1.09 -14.33
CA ASP A 174 -13.54 -1.40 -15.65
C ASP A 174 -12.01 -1.48 -15.59
N LEU A 175 -11.38 -0.56 -14.85
CA LEU A 175 -9.94 -0.63 -14.59
C LEU A 175 -9.56 -1.88 -13.78
N ILE A 176 -10.32 -2.21 -12.72
CA ILE A 176 -10.07 -3.42 -11.91
C ILE A 176 -10.23 -4.68 -12.76
N LEU A 177 -11.21 -4.72 -13.67
CA LEU A 177 -11.38 -5.84 -14.58
C LEU A 177 -10.16 -6.01 -15.49
N ALA A 178 -9.68 -4.93 -16.11
CA ALA A 178 -8.47 -4.95 -16.94
C ALA A 178 -7.24 -5.39 -16.14
N LEU A 179 -7.14 -5.00 -14.86
CA LEU A 179 -6.03 -5.37 -13.98
C LEU A 179 -5.97 -6.89 -13.72
N THR A 180 -7.09 -7.60 -13.83
CA THR A 180 -7.12 -9.06 -13.62
C THR A 180 -6.25 -9.84 -14.61
N GLU A 181 -6.07 -9.34 -15.83
CA GLU A 181 -5.22 -9.95 -16.86
C GLU A 181 -3.74 -9.94 -16.48
N TYR A 182 -3.33 -8.99 -15.65
CA TYR A 182 -1.94 -8.82 -15.20
C TYR A 182 -1.61 -9.56 -13.90
N ILE A 183 -2.60 -10.17 -13.22
CA ILE A 183 -2.39 -10.88 -11.95
C ILE A 183 -1.26 -11.92 -12.03
N PRO A 184 -1.19 -12.78 -13.07
CA PRO A 184 -0.11 -13.78 -13.14
C PRO A 184 1.28 -13.15 -13.25
N ALA A 185 1.43 -12.07 -14.02
CA ALA A 185 2.68 -11.33 -14.15
C ALA A 185 3.08 -10.68 -12.83
N ILE A 186 2.16 -10.00 -12.16
CA ILE A 186 2.37 -9.36 -10.85
C ILE A 186 2.75 -10.39 -9.77
N GLN A 187 2.15 -11.57 -9.78
CA GLN A 187 2.50 -12.65 -8.86
C GLN A 187 3.91 -13.19 -9.13
N LEU A 188 4.28 -13.36 -10.40
CA LEU A 188 5.64 -13.76 -10.76
C LEU A 188 6.65 -12.72 -10.30
N ASP A 189 6.42 -11.45 -10.58
CA ASP A 189 7.28 -10.34 -10.13
C ASP A 189 7.43 -10.32 -8.61
N SER A 190 6.34 -10.49 -7.89
CA SER A 190 6.36 -10.57 -6.42
C SER A 190 7.28 -11.70 -5.91
N ASN A 191 7.21 -12.88 -6.53
CA ASN A 191 8.06 -14.02 -6.16
C ASN A 191 9.54 -13.76 -6.51
N LEU A 192 9.81 -13.16 -7.66
CA LEU A 192 11.17 -12.82 -8.09
C LEU A 192 11.79 -11.76 -7.17
N ILE A 193 11.04 -10.72 -6.84
CA ILE A 193 11.48 -9.67 -5.89
C ILE A 193 11.72 -10.25 -4.50
N ALA A 194 10.82 -11.09 -3.99
CA ALA A 194 11.01 -11.76 -2.70
C ALA A 194 12.29 -12.61 -2.67
N ARG A 195 12.60 -13.31 -3.78
CA ARG A 195 13.85 -14.06 -3.91
C ARG A 195 15.07 -13.15 -3.90
N LEU A 196 15.03 -12.02 -4.63
CA LEU A 196 16.11 -11.04 -4.63
C LEU A 196 16.32 -10.43 -3.25
N ASP A 197 15.27 -10.11 -2.53
CA ASP A 197 15.34 -9.57 -1.16
C ASP A 197 15.99 -10.55 -0.19
N CYS A 198 15.64 -11.84 -0.25
CA CYS A 198 16.29 -12.90 0.53
C CYS A 198 17.79 -12.99 0.20
N LEU A 199 18.16 -13.03 -1.08
CA LEU A 199 19.56 -13.11 -1.49
C LEU A 199 20.34 -11.87 -1.02
N LEU A 200 19.79 -10.69 -1.14
CA LEU A 200 20.41 -9.45 -0.67
C LEU A 200 20.59 -9.46 0.86
N SER A 201 19.62 -9.97 1.60
CA SER A 201 19.70 -10.13 3.05
C SER A 201 20.83 -11.09 3.45
N PHE A 202 21.00 -12.21 2.73
CA PHE A 202 22.11 -13.14 2.97
C PHE A 202 23.46 -12.49 2.70
N VAL A 203 23.61 -11.79 1.56
CA VAL A 203 24.85 -11.08 1.22
C VAL A 203 25.18 -10.01 2.26
N LYS A 204 24.19 -9.19 2.64
CA LYS A 204 24.39 -8.16 3.66
C LYS A 204 24.86 -8.77 4.99
N SER A 205 24.18 -9.84 5.45
CA SER A 205 24.57 -10.54 6.67
C SER A 205 25.96 -11.15 6.57
N ALA A 206 26.34 -11.69 5.40
CA ALA A 206 27.65 -12.28 5.18
C ALA A 206 28.77 -11.23 5.25
N VAL A 207 28.58 -10.10 4.57
CA VAL A 207 29.58 -9.01 4.55
C VAL A 207 29.76 -8.40 5.95
N GLU A 208 28.66 -8.09 6.63
CA GLU A 208 28.69 -7.47 7.96
C GLU A 208 29.31 -8.38 9.03
N ASN A 209 29.12 -9.71 8.94
CA ASN A 209 29.52 -10.64 9.97
C ASN A 209 30.67 -11.59 9.54
N ARG A 210 31.26 -11.36 8.37
CA ARG A 210 32.37 -12.18 7.83
C ARG A 210 31.96 -13.66 7.74
N TYR A 211 30.77 -13.93 7.19
CA TYR A 211 30.36 -15.31 6.93
C TYR A 211 30.91 -15.77 5.59
N ILE A 212 31.16 -17.06 5.47
CA ILE A 212 31.72 -17.68 4.27
C ILE A 212 30.66 -18.52 3.54
N ARG A 213 30.92 -18.79 2.27
CA ARG A 213 30.08 -19.69 1.46
C ARG A 213 30.37 -21.15 1.87
N PRO A 214 29.39 -21.91 2.37
CA PRO A 214 29.58 -23.33 2.68
C PRO A 214 29.62 -24.16 1.37
N GLU A 215 30.32 -25.31 1.43
CA GLU A 215 30.16 -26.38 0.45
C GLU A 215 28.98 -27.25 0.86
N VAL A 216 27.93 -27.27 0.03
CA VAL A 216 26.76 -28.11 0.27
C VAL A 216 26.70 -29.21 -0.79
N ASN A 217 26.63 -30.47 -0.34
CA ASN A 217 26.59 -31.63 -1.20
C ASN A 217 25.73 -32.77 -0.63
N ASP A 218 25.56 -33.86 -1.34
CA ASP A 218 24.75 -35.01 -0.92
C ASP A 218 25.44 -35.98 0.02
N SER A 219 26.63 -35.64 0.57
CA SER A 219 27.31 -36.48 1.53
C SER A 219 26.65 -36.39 2.92
N LEU A 220 26.91 -37.38 3.77
CA LEU A 220 26.46 -37.40 5.16
C LEU A 220 27.57 -36.88 6.09
N VAL A 221 28.31 -35.86 5.65
CA VAL A 221 29.40 -35.24 6.40
C VAL A 221 29.00 -33.89 6.91
N ILE A 222 29.31 -33.60 8.17
CA ILE A 222 29.30 -32.25 8.74
C ILE A 222 30.73 -31.94 9.16
N ASP A 223 31.42 -31.09 8.39
CA ASP A 223 32.77 -30.62 8.73
C ASP A 223 32.75 -29.09 8.80
N ILE A 224 32.78 -28.55 10.01
CA ILE A 224 32.73 -27.11 10.29
C ILE A 224 34.05 -26.74 10.95
N LYS A 225 34.83 -25.86 10.34
CA LYS A 225 36.08 -25.32 10.91
C LYS A 225 35.81 -23.93 11.49
N GLU A 226 36.26 -23.74 12.73
CA GLU A 226 36.16 -22.46 13.45
C GLU A 226 34.75 -21.86 13.38
N GLY A 227 33.74 -22.69 13.65
CA GLY A 227 32.34 -22.26 13.67
C GLY A 227 32.07 -21.28 14.82
N ARG A 228 31.23 -20.29 14.57
CA ARG A 228 30.78 -19.28 15.54
C ARG A 228 29.27 -19.32 15.69
N HIS A 229 28.79 -19.00 16.87
CA HIS A 229 27.35 -18.99 17.10
C HIS A 229 26.76 -17.66 16.63
N PRO A 230 25.89 -17.61 15.56
CA PRO A 230 25.48 -16.37 14.89
C PRO A 230 24.74 -15.41 15.81
N VAL A 231 24.04 -15.90 16.83
CA VAL A 231 23.28 -15.06 17.77
C VAL A 231 24.16 -14.62 18.95
N ILE A 232 24.92 -15.55 19.56
CA ILE A 232 25.73 -15.22 20.74
C ILE A 232 26.85 -14.26 20.36
N GLU A 233 27.52 -14.47 19.21
CA GLU A 233 28.58 -13.57 18.72
C GLU A 233 28.09 -12.09 18.64
N LYS A 234 26.84 -11.88 18.22
CA LYS A 234 26.26 -10.53 18.14
C LYS A 234 25.87 -9.93 19.51
N GLN A 235 25.73 -10.75 20.53
CA GLN A 235 25.34 -10.31 21.87
C GLN A 235 26.54 -10.07 22.79
N LEU A 236 27.74 -10.42 22.35
CA LEU A 236 28.98 -10.16 23.12
C LEU A 236 29.24 -8.65 23.20
N PRO A 237 29.81 -8.19 24.33
CA PRO A 237 30.26 -6.81 24.44
C PRO A 237 31.27 -6.42 23.36
N PRO A 238 31.33 -5.17 22.94
CA PRO A 238 32.32 -4.70 21.98
C PRO A 238 33.74 -5.01 22.43
N GLY A 239 34.53 -5.70 21.60
CA GLY A 239 35.90 -6.09 21.89
C GLY A 239 36.08 -7.47 22.49
N GLU A 240 35.00 -8.17 22.84
CA GLU A 240 35.09 -9.58 23.28
C GLU A 240 34.88 -10.52 22.08
N PRO A 241 35.92 -11.26 21.62
CA PRO A 241 35.74 -12.19 20.50
C PRO A 241 34.99 -13.45 20.95
N TYR A 242 34.15 -13.97 20.07
CA TYR A 242 33.56 -15.30 20.24
C TYR A 242 34.64 -16.36 20.05
N ILE A 243 34.76 -17.31 20.98
CA ILE A 243 35.66 -18.43 20.85
C ILE A 243 35.05 -19.47 19.92
N SER A 244 35.63 -19.61 18.73
CA SER A 244 35.17 -20.52 17.70
C SER A 244 35.36 -21.98 18.07
N ASN A 245 34.57 -22.87 17.44
CA ASN A 245 34.63 -24.31 17.69
C ASN A 245 34.50 -25.07 16.37
N SER A 246 35.35 -26.13 16.22
CA SER A 246 35.25 -27.02 15.07
C SER A 246 34.43 -28.26 15.39
N VAL A 247 33.67 -28.76 14.41
CA VAL A 247 32.85 -29.98 14.53
C VAL A 247 33.06 -30.81 13.29
N GLU A 248 33.42 -32.07 13.45
CA GLU A 248 33.55 -33.05 12.38
C GLU A 248 32.73 -34.29 12.72
N LEU A 249 31.76 -34.62 11.86
CA LEU A 249 30.93 -35.83 11.97
C LEU A 249 30.78 -36.44 10.57
N ASP A 250 30.95 -37.75 10.50
CA ASP A 250 30.72 -38.54 9.28
C ASP A 250 30.16 -39.93 9.63
N ASN A 251 29.72 -40.68 8.63
CA ASN A 251 29.18 -42.02 8.85
C ASN A 251 30.20 -43.15 8.99
N ASP A 252 31.47 -42.87 8.70
CA ASP A 252 32.51 -43.91 8.64
C ASP A 252 33.44 -43.86 9.84
N LYS A 253 33.98 -42.70 10.17
CA LYS A 253 35.06 -42.55 11.16
C LYS A 253 34.57 -41.95 12.48
N GLN A 254 33.67 -40.96 12.42
CA GLN A 254 33.22 -40.20 13.62
C GLN A 254 31.74 -39.97 13.62
N GLN A 255 30.98 -41.02 13.92
CA GLN A 255 29.51 -40.93 13.96
C GLN A 255 28.96 -40.20 15.19
N ILE A 256 29.71 -40.19 16.29
CA ILE A 256 29.30 -39.65 17.59
C ILE A 256 30.40 -38.78 18.16
N MET A 257 30.10 -37.54 18.52
CA MET A 257 30.97 -36.65 19.29
C MET A 257 30.41 -36.50 20.71
N MET A 258 31.19 -36.90 21.70
CA MET A 258 30.82 -36.75 23.11
C MET A 258 31.35 -35.42 23.65
N ILE A 259 30.46 -34.52 24.05
CA ILE A 259 30.81 -33.20 24.58
C ILE A 259 30.65 -33.19 26.10
N THR A 260 31.75 -33.06 26.85
CA THR A 260 31.75 -33.01 28.29
C THR A 260 32.25 -31.65 28.80
N GLY A 261 31.95 -31.33 30.04
CA GLY A 261 32.40 -30.10 30.69
C GLY A 261 31.41 -29.62 31.79
N PRO A 262 31.80 -28.67 32.63
CA PRO A 262 30.95 -28.14 33.68
C PRO A 262 29.70 -27.46 33.13
N ASN A 263 28.71 -27.20 34.00
CA ASN A 263 27.54 -26.42 33.62
C ASN A 263 28.00 -25.00 33.25
N MET A 264 27.36 -24.40 32.28
CA MET A 264 27.64 -23.08 31.68
C MET A 264 28.95 -23.00 30.84
N ALA A 265 29.65 -24.14 30.58
CA ALA A 265 30.86 -24.18 29.74
C ALA A 265 30.55 -24.14 28.21
N GLY A 266 29.41 -23.72 27.79
CA GLY A 266 29.09 -23.53 26.36
C GLY A 266 28.65 -24.80 25.61
N LYS A 267 28.45 -25.97 26.26
CA LYS A 267 28.01 -27.22 25.60
C LYS A 267 26.75 -27.04 24.74
N SER A 268 25.71 -26.41 25.31
CA SER A 268 24.46 -26.15 24.61
C SER A 268 24.61 -25.10 23.49
N ALA A 269 25.60 -24.20 23.64
CA ALA A 269 25.90 -23.22 22.60
C ALA A 269 26.52 -23.90 21.38
N LEU A 270 27.45 -24.85 21.58
CA LEU A 270 28.07 -25.63 20.51
C LEU A 270 27.00 -26.45 19.70
N LEU A 271 26.10 -27.13 20.40
CA LEU A 271 25.01 -27.88 19.72
C LEU A 271 24.13 -26.97 18.88
N ARG A 272 23.71 -25.84 19.43
CA ARG A 272 22.88 -24.85 18.71
C ARG A 272 23.65 -24.19 17.57
N GLN A 273 24.93 -23.85 17.76
CA GLN A 273 25.82 -23.34 16.71
C GLN A 273 25.84 -24.28 15.51
N THR A 274 26.12 -25.58 15.74
CA THR A 274 26.18 -26.58 14.68
C THR A 274 24.84 -26.67 13.93
N ALA A 275 23.72 -26.77 14.66
CA ALA A 275 22.40 -26.83 14.07
C ALA A 275 22.07 -25.58 13.26
N LEU A 276 22.41 -24.38 13.74
CA LEU A 276 22.17 -23.13 13.04
C LEU A 276 23.04 -23.00 11.78
N ILE A 277 24.32 -23.41 11.84
CA ILE A 277 25.22 -23.41 10.66
C ILE A 277 24.65 -24.34 9.58
N VAL A 278 24.25 -25.56 9.95
CA VAL A 278 23.61 -26.49 9.00
C VAL A 278 22.34 -25.93 8.42
N LEU A 279 21.45 -25.37 9.25
CA LEU A 279 20.22 -24.74 8.78
C LEU A 279 20.50 -23.58 7.81
N MET A 280 21.45 -22.71 8.15
CA MET A 280 21.84 -21.57 7.31
C MET A 280 22.37 -22.05 5.95
N ALA A 281 23.22 -23.09 5.94
CA ALA A 281 23.72 -23.68 4.70
C ALA A 281 22.58 -24.25 3.84
N GLN A 282 21.67 -25.00 4.45
CA GLN A 282 20.54 -25.65 3.74
C GLN A 282 19.54 -24.65 3.13
N ILE A 283 19.36 -23.47 3.72
CA ILE A 283 18.53 -22.41 3.12
C ILE A 283 19.27 -21.56 2.07
N GLY A 284 20.54 -21.88 1.79
CA GLY A 284 21.35 -21.16 0.80
C GLY A 284 22.05 -19.90 1.32
N SER A 285 22.14 -19.74 2.65
CA SER A 285 22.85 -18.62 3.27
C SER A 285 24.35 -18.90 3.41
N PHE A 286 25.13 -17.85 3.58
CA PHE A 286 26.49 -17.91 4.11
C PHE A 286 26.49 -18.29 5.58
N VAL A 287 27.60 -18.84 6.09
CA VAL A 287 27.68 -19.40 7.44
C VAL A 287 28.84 -18.80 8.26
N PRO A 288 28.69 -18.67 9.57
CA PRO A 288 29.70 -18.13 10.48
C PRO A 288 30.81 -19.16 10.81
N SER A 289 31.72 -19.41 9.87
CA SER A 289 32.84 -20.32 10.02
C SER A 289 34.00 -19.91 9.13
N GLU A 290 35.19 -20.54 9.29
CA GLU A 290 36.31 -20.40 8.35
C GLU A 290 36.15 -21.32 7.13
N ALA A 291 35.60 -22.52 7.35
CA ALA A 291 35.18 -23.45 6.31
C ALA A 291 34.01 -24.28 6.81
N ALA A 292 33.11 -24.67 5.89
CA ALA A 292 32.02 -25.59 6.21
C ALA A 292 31.70 -26.46 5.00
N LYS A 293 31.61 -27.77 5.25
CA LYS A 293 31.12 -28.78 4.32
C LYS A 293 29.94 -29.50 4.96
N ILE A 294 28.79 -29.44 4.28
CA ILE A 294 27.51 -29.87 4.84
C ILE A 294 26.72 -30.62 3.78
#